data_c6e94868e167bc5d1c4c31690ae322ad
#
_entry.id   c6e94868e167bc5d1c4c31690ae322ad
#
_cell.length_a   1.000
_cell.length_b   1.000
_cell.length_c   1.000
_cell.angle_alpha   90.00
_cell.angle_beta   90.00
_cell.angle_gamma   90.00
#
_symmetry.space_group_name_H-M   'P 1'
#
loop_
_entity.id
_entity.type
_entity.pdbx_description
1 polymer ?
#
loop_
_entity_poly.entity_id
_entity_poly.type
_entity_poly.pdbx_seq_one_letter_code
_entity_poly.pdbx_strand_id
1 'polypeptide(L)'
;MRGGLSFSSPAASPPKQFKLAVISDGLSQDFETALKTLQSYQVKWVEVRSVWGKYNTEASPEQIGRVKQLLDQYEIRCSQVDTALFKCTLPGTKPSGAEKDAYPYSEQMDLLKRAAERAHAWGTDRVRIFTFWRVAEPEQIQGRITEEVQKAAEIAKSSGIRLAIENENSTNVGTVRELAKILATLPPNVGANYDTGNGIWLGEVPYPDGYKSLDPKRIWNLHLKGVQCQPNFKDCHETFADLGQIDLKGQCQALLRDGYNETMSLECEFKAPGLTHTETTKRSLDGLLKVMSAAVAEQS
;
A
#
# COMPACT_ATOMS: atom_id res chain seq x y z
N MET A 1 -7.86 -13.08 38.66
CA MET A 1 -6.54 -13.49 38.18
C MET A 1 -6.35 -12.82 36.81
N ARG A 2 -5.47 -11.83 36.73
CA ARG A 2 -5.13 -11.18 35.43
C ARG A 2 -4.02 -12.01 34.79
N GLY A 3 -4.40 -12.84 33.80
CA GLY A 3 -3.42 -13.54 32.95
C GLY A 3 -2.73 -12.51 32.07
N GLY A 4 -1.50 -12.11 32.43
CA GLY A 4 -0.65 -11.32 31.57
C GLY A 4 -0.29 -12.13 30.33
N LEU A 5 -0.71 -11.67 29.16
CA LEU A 5 -0.19 -12.15 27.88
C LEU A 5 1.30 -11.77 27.83
N SER A 6 2.14 -12.73 28.11
CA SER A 6 3.58 -12.63 27.89
C SER A 6 3.80 -12.53 26.39
N PHE A 7 4.18 -11.35 25.90
CA PHE A 7 4.71 -11.20 24.56
C PHE A 7 6.06 -11.93 24.51
N SER A 8 6.03 -13.12 23.95
CA SER A 8 7.20 -13.95 23.69
C SER A 8 8.17 -13.25 22.74
N SER A 9 9.43 -13.63 22.85
CA SER A 9 10.63 -13.25 22.08
C SER A 9 10.39 -12.70 20.68
N PRO A 10 11.28 -11.82 20.18
CA PRO A 10 11.10 -11.16 18.89
C PRO A 10 10.75 -12.17 17.81
N ALA A 11 9.67 -11.86 17.08
CA ALA A 11 9.24 -12.64 15.94
C ALA A 11 10.38 -12.81 14.93
N ALA A 12 10.33 -13.86 14.14
CA ALA A 12 11.31 -14.12 13.10
C ALA A 12 11.47 -12.87 12.22
N SER A 13 12.72 -12.52 11.89
CA SER A 13 13.00 -11.46 10.92
C SER A 13 12.47 -11.85 9.54
N PRO A 14 12.15 -10.86 8.69
CA PRO A 14 11.70 -11.13 7.32
C PRO A 14 12.70 -12.01 6.57
N PRO A 15 12.22 -13.00 5.80
CA PRO A 15 13.10 -13.75 4.90
C PRO A 15 13.85 -12.81 3.96
N LYS A 16 15.15 -13.05 3.77
CA LYS A 16 16.04 -12.18 2.96
C LYS A 16 15.59 -12.01 1.51
N GLN A 17 14.77 -12.92 1.01
CA GLN A 17 14.21 -12.91 -0.33
C GLN A 17 13.18 -11.77 -0.53
N PHE A 18 12.64 -11.21 0.56
CA PHE A 18 11.60 -10.18 0.49
C PHE A 18 12.08 -8.87 1.10
N LYS A 19 11.74 -7.77 0.47
CA LYS A 19 11.89 -6.41 1.00
C LYS A 19 10.60 -6.00 1.68
N LEU A 20 10.38 -6.50 2.91
CA LEU A 20 9.19 -6.19 3.69
C LEU A 20 9.27 -4.78 4.24
N ALA A 21 8.18 -4.03 4.06
CA ALA A 21 7.88 -2.76 4.68
C ALA A 21 6.59 -2.86 5.52
N VAL A 22 6.30 -1.83 6.28
CA VAL A 22 5.00 -1.63 6.94
C VAL A 22 4.61 -0.17 6.75
N ILE A 23 3.32 0.12 6.56
CA ILE A 23 2.82 1.48 6.52
C ILE A 23 2.96 2.09 7.92
N SER A 24 3.66 3.22 8.01
CA SER A 24 4.16 3.81 9.27
C SER A 24 3.09 4.05 10.32
N ASP A 25 1.97 4.66 9.93
CA ASP A 25 0.89 5.06 10.85
C ASP A 25 0.02 3.88 11.33
N GLY A 26 0.11 2.72 10.69
CA GLY A 26 -0.41 1.47 11.23
C GLY A 26 0.30 1.03 12.52
N LEU A 27 1.59 1.34 12.64
CA LEU A 27 2.38 1.05 13.83
C LEU A 27 2.27 2.15 14.89
N SER A 28 2.38 3.42 14.48
CA SER A 28 2.25 4.56 15.38
C SER A 28 2.08 5.86 14.59
N GLN A 29 1.28 6.78 15.12
CA GLN A 29 1.26 8.18 14.63
C GLN A 29 2.55 8.93 14.96
N ASP A 30 3.28 8.53 16.01
CA ASP A 30 4.64 8.99 16.26
C ASP A 30 5.62 8.19 15.40
N PHE A 31 6.25 8.89 14.44
CA PHE A 31 7.07 8.26 13.41
C PHE A 31 8.31 7.55 14.00
N GLU A 32 8.93 8.12 15.04
CA GLU A 32 10.08 7.49 15.69
C GLU A 32 9.69 6.19 16.40
N THR A 33 8.53 6.14 17.03
CA THR A 33 7.98 4.92 17.64
C THR A 33 7.70 3.84 16.59
N ALA A 34 7.20 4.23 15.41
CA ALA A 34 7.02 3.30 14.29
C ALA A 34 8.36 2.69 13.86
N LEU A 35 9.41 3.51 13.69
CA LEU A 35 10.74 3.02 13.29
C LEU A 35 11.39 2.13 14.36
N LYS A 36 11.27 2.47 15.65
CA LYS A 36 11.72 1.59 16.76
C LYS A 36 11.05 0.22 16.70
N THR A 37 9.76 0.21 16.39
CA THR A 37 9.03 -1.05 16.21
C THR A 37 9.58 -1.85 15.04
N LEU A 38 9.75 -1.23 13.86
CA LEU A 38 10.34 -1.90 12.69
C LEU A 38 11.73 -2.47 12.97
N GLN A 39 12.57 -1.69 13.66
CA GLN A 39 13.91 -2.13 14.06
C GLN A 39 13.87 -3.39 14.94
N SER A 40 12.90 -3.49 15.88
CA SER A 40 12.74 -4.67 16.73
C SER A 40 12.36 -5.92 15.94
N TYR A 41 11.74 -5.78 14.77
CA TYR A 41 11.43 -6.84 13.81
C TYR A 41 12.50 -7.03 12.73
N GLN A 42 13.61 -6.27 12.78
CA GLN A 42 14.64 -6.25 11.74
C GLN A 42 14.11 -5.90 10.34
N VAL A 43 12.97 -5.20 10.26
CA VAL A 43 12.41 -4.68 9.03
C VAL A 43 13.19 -3.44 8.62
N LYS A 44 13.66 -3.40 7.37
CA LYS A 44 14.56 -2.36 6.86
C LYS A 44 13.87 -1.34 5.94
N TRP A 45 12.57 -1.46 5.75
CA TRP A 45 11.79 -0.58 4.89
C TRP A 45 10.55 -0.06 5.63
N VAL A 46 10.18 1.15 5.32
CA VAL A 46 8.93 1.77 5.80
C VAL A 46 8.22 2.46 4.64
N GLU A 47 6.93 2.29 4.56
CA GLU A 47 6.06 3.04 3.67
C GLU A 47 5.48 4.22 4.44
N VAL A 48 5.63 5.45 3.91
CA VAL A 48 5.29 6.66 4.67
C VAL A 48 3.98 7.26 4.16
N ARG A 49 2.89 7.03 4.90
CA ARG A 49 1.57 7.60 4.65
C ARG A 49 1.33 8.84 5.51
N SER A 50 1.33 8.68 6.81
CA SER A 50 1.13 9.77 7.76
C SER A 50 2.27 9.86 8.76
N VAL A 51 2.58 11.07 9.19
CA VAL A 51 3.57 11.36 10.22
C VAL A 51 2.97 12.37 11.20
N TRP A 52 3.05 12.06 12.50
CA TRP A 52 2.51 12.89 13.58
C TRP A 52 1.05 13.32 13.36
N GLY A 53 0.21 12.38 12.90
CA GLY A 53 -1.23 12.58 12.72
C GLY A 53 -1.65 13.36 11.46
N LYS A 54 -0.72 13.60 10.52
CA LYS A 54 -0.99 14.30 9.26
C LYS A 54 -0.50 13.47 8.07
N TYR A 55 -1.15 13.59 6.94
CA TYR A 55 -0.59 13.09 5.70
C TYR A 55 0.81 13.67 5.47
N ASN A 56 1.72 12.86 4.96
CA ASN A 56 3.09 13.31 4.69
C ASN A 56 3.14 14.56 3.77
N THR A 57 2.19 14.71 2.87
CA THR A 57 2.06 15.86 1.97
C THR A 57 1.68 17.17 2.68
N GLU A 58 1.28 17.10 3.96
CA GLU A 58 1.01 18.24 4.85
C GLU A 58 2.16 18.53 5.82
N ALA A 59 3.20 17.70 5.81
CA ALA A 59 4.34 17.86 6.69
C ALA A 59 5.09 19.19 6.39
N SER A 60 5.48 19.90 7.46
CA SER A 60 6.30 21.11 7.32
C SER A 60 7.73 20.76 6.88
N PRO A 61 8.51 21.72 6.37
CA PRO A 61 9.93 21.49 6.03
C PRO A 61 10.73 20.89 7.19
N GLU A 62 10.49 21.33 8.43
CA GLU A 62 11.14 20.78 9.62
C GLU A 62 10.75 19.32 9.85
N GLN A 63 9.48 18.97 9.65
CA GLN A 63 8.99 17.59 9.75
C GLN A 63 9.58 16.70 8.65
N ILE A 64 9.70 17.21 7.43
CA ILE A 64 10.35 16.48 6.31
C ILE A 64 11.80 16.17 6.68
N GLY A 65 12.54 17.17 7.17
CA GLY A 65 13.92 17.00 7.62
C GLY A 65 14.03 16.02 8.80
N ARG A 66 13.09 16.07 9.75
CA ARG A 66 13.06 15.15 10.90
C ARG A 66 12.82 13.70 10.47
N VAL A 67 11.90 13.45 9.53
CA VAL A 67 11.69 12.11 8.95
C VAL A 67 12.99 11.58 8.37
N LYS A 68 13.70 12.38 7.54
CA LYS A 68 14.99 11.98 6.95
C LYS A 68 16.02 11.61 8.02
N GLN A 69 16.18 12.45 9.05
CA GLN A 69 17.11 12.19 10.17
C GLN A 69 16.79 10.87 10.87
N LEU A 70 15.48 10.60 11.11
CA LEU A 70 15.05 9.36 11.76
C LEU A 70 15.29 8.14 10.89
N LEU A 71 15.01 8.22 9.58
CA LEU A 71 15.30 7.15 8.64
C LEU A 71 16.79 6.78 8.67
N ASP A 72 17.68 7.78 8.64
CA ASP A 72 19.13 7.57 8.72
C ASP A 72 19.54 7.00 10.07
N GLN A 73 19.02 7.54 11.18
CA GLN A 73 19.33 7.09 12.54
C GLN A 73 19.00 5.63 12.78
N TYR A 74 17.86 5.14 12.24
CA TYR A 74 17.39 3.77 12.40
C TYR A 74 17.84 2.83 11.27
N GLU A 75 18.58 3.35 10.27
CA GLU A 75 19.02 2.60 9.08
C GLU A 75 17.82 1.93 8.35
N ILE A 76 16.69 2.64 8.29
CA ILE A 76 15.47 2.22 7.62
C ILE A 76 15.29 3.07 6.36
N ARG A 77 14.92 2.43 5.25
CA ARG A 77 14.72 3.08 3.95
C ARG A 77 13.24 3.34 3.71
N CYS A 78 12.92 4.48 3.11
CA CYS A 78 11.57 4.73 2.61
C CYS A 78 11.32 3.87 1.34
N SER A 79 10.30 3.03 1.38
CA SER A 79 9.90 2.21 0.24
C SER A 79 9.10 3.01 -0.78
N GLN A 80 8.17 3.83 -0.29
CA GLN A 80 7.21 4.58 -1.08
C GLN A 80 6.64 5.74 -0.25
N VAL A 81 6.28 6.82 -0.92
CA VAL A 81 5.49 7.92 -0.34
C VAL A 81 4.02 7.68 -0.69
N ASP A 82 3.21 7.46 0.32
CA ASP A 82 1.77 7.30 0.14
C ASP A 82 1.06 8.62 0.11
N THR A 83 0.18 8.80 -0.87
CA THR A 83 -0.58 10.04 -1.03
C THR A 83 -2.07 9.76 -1.20
N ALA A 84 -2.88 10.82 -1.10
CA ALA A 84 -4.26 10.82 -1.54
C ALA A 84 -4.41 11.37 -2.99
N LEU A 85 -3.34 11.36 -3.79
CA LEU A 85 -3.36 11.86 -5.16
C LEU A 85 -4.40 11.10 -5.99
N PHE A 86 -5.35 11.84 -6.57
CA PHE A 86 -6.52 11.33 -7.27
C PHE A 86 -7.53 10.54 -6.42
N LYS A 87 -7.46 10.62 -5.10
CA LYS A 87 -8.53 10.15 -4.20
C LYS A 87 -9.56 11.29 -4.02
N CYS A 88 -10.16 11.69 -5.13
CA CYS A 88 -11.13 12.78 -5.23
C CYS A 88 -12.13 12.56 -6.38
N THR A 89 -13.14 13.41 -6.46
CA THR A 89 -14.13 13.40 -7.54
C THR A 89 -13.50 13.91 -8.85
N LEU A 90 -13.57 13.13 -9.93
CA LEU A 90 -13.21 13.60 -11.26
C LEU A 90 -14.27 14.63 -11.75
N PRO A 91 -13.90 15.83 -12.20
CA PRO A 91 -14.87 16.85 -12.59
C PRO A 91 -15.89 16.34 -13.61
N GLY A 92 -17.17 16.65 -13.38
CA GLY A 92 -18.27 16.21 -14.24
C GLY A 92 -18.66 14.74 -14.10
N THR A 93 -18.18 14.05 -13.04
CA THR A 93 -18.64 12.70 -12.69
C THR A 93 -19.41 12.71 -11.37
N LYS A 94 -20.13 11.62 -11.09
CA LYS A 94 -20.85 11.40 -9.84
C LYS A 94 -20.34 10.11 -9.20
N PRO A 95 -19.64 10.18 -8.06
CA PRO A 95 -19.26 9.00 -7.31
C PRO A 95 -20.45 8.12 -6.93
N SER A 96 -20.24 6.81 -6.89
CA SER A 96 -21.25 5.83 -6.49
C SER A 96 -21.34 5.71 -4.97
N GLY A 97 -20.27 6.00 -4.27
CA GLY A 97 -20.17 5.95 -2.81
C GLY A 97 -20.40 7.32 -2.16
N ALA A 98 -20.14 7.37 -0.85
CA ALA A 98 -20.28 8.57 -0.01
C ALA A 98 -18.94 9.20 0.35
N GLU A 99 -17.89 8.87 -0.37
CA GLU A 99 -16.53 9.34 -0.16
C GLU A 99 -16.46 10.87 -0.29
N LYS A 100 -15.57 11.48 0.48
CA LYS A 100 -15.34 12.92 0.46
C LYS A 100 -13.91 13.20 0.01
N ASP A 101 -13.77 14.22 -0.82
CA ASP A 101 -12.47 14.71 -1.26
C ASP A 101 -11.72 15.30 -0.07
N ALA A 102 -10.58 14.71 0.31
CA ALA A 102 -9.66 15.32 1.26
C ALA A 102 -8.93 16.52 0.61
N TYR A 103 -8.66 16.40 -0.68
CA TYR A 103 -8.04 17.42 -1.52
C TYR A 103 -8.88 17.56 -2.80
N PRO A 104 -9.32 18.78 -3.15
CA PRO A 104 -10.13 18.98 -4.36
C PRO A 104 -9.30 18.69 -5.63
N TYR A 105 -9.98 18.44 -6.75
CA TYR A 105 -9.32 18.18 -8.03
C TYR A 105 -8.31 19.26 -8.43
N SER A 106 -8.61 20.53 -8.14
CA SER A 106 -7.72 21.66 -8.46
C SER A 106 -6.37 21.62 -7.75
N GLU A 107 -6.24 20.88 -6.65
CA GLU A 107 -4.99 20.78 -5.86
C GLU A 107 -4.16 19.53 -6.20
N GLN A 108 -4.65 18.64 -7.08
CA GLN A 108 -4.01 17.34 -7.30
C GLN A 108 -2.57 17.47 -7.86
N MET A 109 -2.31 18.41 -8.77
CA MET A 109 -0.97 18.60 -9.30
C MET A 109 0.00 19.22 -8.29
N ASP A 110 -0.49 20.05 -7.37
CA ASP A 110 0.34 20.56 -6.27
C ASP A 110 0.59 19.48 -5.21
N LEU A 111 -0.36 18.58 -4.99
CA LEU A 111 -0.18 17.38 -4.16
C LEU A 111 0.93 16.50 -4.73
N LEU A 112 0.97 16.29 -6.05
CA LEU A 112 2.03 15.55 -6.73
C LEU A 112 3.41 16.19 -6.53
N LYS A 113 3.52 17.52 -6.68
CA LYS A 113 4.79 18.24 -6.47
C LYS A 113 5.29 18.06 -5.04
N ARG A 114 4.39 18.20 -4.04
CA ARG A 114 4.71 17.95 -2.63
C ARG A 114 5.17 16.50 -2.42
N ALA A 115 4.49 15.52 -3.01
CA ALA A 115 4.87 14.13 -2.92
C ALA A 115 6.27 13.85 -3.50
N ALA A 116 6.58 14.45 -4.65
CA ALA A 116 7.90 14.33 -5.27
C ALA A 116 9.01 14.91 -4.37
N GLU A 117 8.77 16.06 -3.73
CA GLU A 117 9.69 16.64 -2.76
C GLU A 117 9.98 15.68 -1.59
N ARG A 118 8.93 15.01 -1.04
CA ARG A 118 9.11 14.02 0.05
C ARG A 118 9.86 12.80 -0.44
N ALA A 119 9.53 12.30 -1.63
CA ALA A 119 10.22 11.17 -2.21
C ALA A 119 11.72 11.42 -2.35
N HIS A 120 12.12 12.57 -2.88
CA HIS A 120 13.51 12.99 -2.96
C HIS A 120 14.17 13.14 -1.59
N ALA A 121 13.50 13.81 -0.65
CA ALA A 121 14.02 14.03 0.69
C ALA A 121 14.29 12.70 1.44
N TRP A 122 13.46 11.69 1.21
CA TRP A 122 13.50 10.40 1.92
C TRP A 122 14.18 9.29 1.12
N GLY A 123 14.69 9.59 -0.08
CA GLY A 123 15.49 8.68 -0.89
C GLY A 123 14.72 7.55 -1.55
N THR A 124 13.46 7.80 -1.92
CA THR A 124 12.65 6.93 -2.78
C THR A 124 12.28 7.64 -4.08
N ASP A 125 11.98 6.88 -5.11
CA ASP A 125 11.46 7.40 -6.38
C ASP A 125 9.97 7.07 -6.58
N ARG A 126 9.31 6.49 -5.61
CA ARG A 126 7.94 5.97 -5.73
C ARG A 126 6.93 6.80 -4.96
N VAL A 127 5.82 7.10 -5.64
CA VAL A 127 4.66 7.80 -5.09
C VAL A 127 3.41 6.98 -5.43
N ARG A 128 2.64 6.60 -4.40
CA ARG A 128 1.35 5.96 -4.59
C ARG A 128 0.28 6.95 -5.00
N ILE A 129 -0.55 6.57 -5.97
CA ILE A 129 -1.69 7.33 -6.47
C ILE A 129 -2.93 6.46 -6.63
N PHE A 130 -4.08 7.11 -6.83
CA PHE A 130 -5.37 6.47 -7.09
C PHE A 130 -5.95 6.86 -8.46
N THR A 131 -7.24 6.58 -8.69
CA THR A 131 -7.90 6.75 -10.00
C THR A 131 -9.28 7.37 -9.88
N PHE A 132 -9.42 8.34 -8.98
CA PHE A 132 -10.65 9.06 -8.65
C PHE A 132 -11.73 8.16 -8.04
N TRP A 133 -12.69 8.76 -7.32
CA TRP A 133 -13.78 8.01 -6.72
C TRP A 133 -14.58 7.23 -7.74
N ARG A 134 -14.93 6.00 -7.37
CA ARG A 134 -15.60 5.05 -8.23
C ARG A 134 -16.97 5.57 -8.67
N VAL A 135 -17.24 5.50 -9.97
CA VAL A 135 -18.56 5.76 -10.56
C VAL A 135 -19.28 4.44 -10.84
N ALA A 136 -20.58 4.51 -11.21
CA ALA A 136 -21.37 3.31 -11.50
C ALA A 136 -20.80 2.47 -12.65
N GLU A 137 -20.25 3.12 -13.65
CA GLU A 137 -19.71 2.50 -14.87
C GLU A 137 -18.27 3.02 -15.15
N PRO A 138 -17.25 2.52 -14.41
CA PRO A 138 -15.88 3.03 -14.49
C PRO A 138 -15.27 2.95 -15.90
N GLU A 139 -15.65 1.95 -16.69
CA GLU A 139 -15.16 1.74 -18.04
C GLU A 139 -15.52 2.86 -19.00
N GLN A 140 -16.64 3.55 -18.78
CA GLN A 140 -17.06 4.67 -19.62
C GLN A 140 -16.18 5.91 -19.47
N ILE A 141 -15.50 6.05 -18.33
CA ILE A 141 -14.62 7.19 -18.05
C ILE A 141 -13.15 6.81 -18.03
N GLN A 142 -12.80 5.56 -18.35
CA GLN A 142 -11.41 5.07 -18.32
C GLN A 142 -10.47 5.94 -19.16
N GLY A 143 -10.89 6.41 -20.35
CA GLY A 143 -10.09 7.29 -21.18
C GLY A 143 -9.72 8.60 -20.47
N ARG A 144 -10.68 9.22 -19.79
CA ARG A 144 -10.46 10.44 -19.01
C ARG A 144 -9.51 10.22 -17.83
N ILE A 145 -9.66 9.09 -17.14
CA ILE A 145 -8.74 8.71 -16.04
C ILE A 145 -7.32 8.52 -16.60
N THR A 146 -7.19 7.83 -17.73
CA THR A 146 -5.91 7.63 -18.42
C THR A 146 -5.24 8.97 -18.76
N GLU A 147 -5.99 9.95 -19.31
CA GLU A 147 -5.47 11.29 -19.63
C GLU A 147 -4.95 12.02 -18.38
N GLU A 148 -5.68 11.98 -17.28
CA GLU A 148 -5.25 12.62 -16.02
C GLU A 148 -3.99 11.96 -15.43
N VAL A 149 -3.93 10.63 -15.44
CA VAL A 149 -2.75 9.90 -14.99
C VAL A 149 -1.55 10.15 -15.91
N GLN A 150 -1.75 10.26 -17.23
CA GLN A 150 -0.68 10.62 -18.18
C GLN A 150 -0.12 12.02 -17.91
N LYS A 151 -0.97 13.02 -17.64
CA LYS A 151 -0.53 14.37 -17.24
C LYS A 151 0.33 14.34 -15.98
N ALA A 152 -0.13 13.58 -14.96
CA ALA A 152 0.65 13.38 -13.73
C ALA A 152 1.97 12.65 -14.01
N ALA A 153 1.98 11.65 -14.90
CA ALA A 153 3.16 10.88 -15.26
C ALA A 153 4.23 11.73 -15.95
N GLU A 154 3.85 12.72 -16.77
CA GLU A 154 4.80 13.65 -17.38
C GLU A 154 5.48 14.54 -16.31
N ILE A 155 4.71 15.06 -15.35
CA ILE A 155 5.25 15.83 -14.21
C ILE A 155 6.17 14.94 -13.37
N ALA A 156 5.73 13.73 -13.03
CA ALA A 156 6.51 12.77 -12.26
C ALA A 156 7.83 12.42 -12.96
N LYS A 157 7.78 12.17 -14.28
CA LYS A 157 8.96 11.87 -15.10
C LYS A 157 9.99 13.01 -15.07
N SER A 158 9.53 14.24 -15.23
CA SER A 158 10.41 15.43 -15.17
C SER A 158 11.05 15.61 -13.79
N SER A 159 10.42 15.08 -12.74
CA SER A 159 10.92 15.06 -11.37
C SER A 159 11.66 13.77 -11.01
N GLY A 160 11.91 12.85 -11.94
CA GLY A 160 12.58 11.57 -11.65
C GLY A 160 11.77 10.63 -10.76
N ILE A 161 10.43 10.75 -10.72
CA ILE A 161 9.52 9.99 -9.87
C ILE A 161 8.71 9.00 -10.71
N ARG A 162 8.44 7.84 -10.13
CA ARG A 162 7.53 6.82 -10.65
C ARG A 162 6.20 6.86 -9.89
N LEU A 163 5.09 6.69 -10.58
CA LEU A 163 3.75 6.65 -9.99
C LEU A 163 3.27 5.20 -9.87
N ALA A 164 2.89 4.78 -8.68
CA ALA A 164 2.33 3.46 -8.43
C ALA A 164 0.82 3.57 -8.17
N ILE A 165 0.00 3.08 -9.10
CA ILE A 165 -1.46 3.06 -8.94
C ILE A 165 -1.84 1.93 -8.00
N GLU A 166 -2.57 2.26 -6.94
CA GLU A 166 -3.22 1.28 -6.08
C GLU A 166 -4.59 0.90 -6.63
N ASN A 167 -4.86 -0.41 -6.71
CA ASN A 167 -6.24 -0.88 -6.87
C ASN A 167 -6.96 -0.73 -5.53
N GLU A 168 -7.92 0.19 -5.48
CA GLU A 168 -8.68 0.54 -4.29
C GLU A 168 -10.18 0.49 -4.62
N ASN A 169 -10.95 -0.32 -3.89
CA ASN A 169 -12.36 -0.60 -4.20
C ASN A 169 -13.25 0.64 -4.23
N SER A 170 -12.91 1.70 -3.51
CA SER A 170 -13.59 2.99 -3.54
C SER A 170 -13.23 3.85 -4.76
N THR A 171 -12.24 3.46 -5.56
CA THR A 171 -11.80 4.18 -6.77
C THR A 171 -12.14 3.43 -8.06
N ASN A 172 -11.99 4.10 -9.22
CA ASN A 172 -12.39 3.51 -10.51
C ASN A 172 -11.53 2.31 -10.93
N VAL A 173 -10.32 2.19 -10.40
CA VAL A 173 -9.49 0.98 -10.50
C VAL A 173 -9.51 0.29 -9.15
N GLY A 174 -10.49 -0.57 -8.93
CA GLY A 174 -10.69 -1.26 -7.67
C GLY A 174 -10.23 -2.71 -7.66
N THR A 175 -10.17 -3.34 -8.84
CA THR A 175 -9.71 -4.72 -9.00
C THR A 175 -8.32 -4.79 -9.64
N VAL A 176 -7.66 -5.92 -9.47
CA VAL A 176 -6.34 -6.19 -10.10
C VAL A 176 -6.48 -6.25 -11.63
N ARG A 177 -7.61 -6.76 -12.13
CA ARG A 177 -7.89 -6.79 -13.57
C ARG A 177 -8.09 -5.40 -14.14
N GLU A 178 -8.79 -4.50 -13.43
CA GLU A 178 -8.90 -3.09 -13.83
C GLU A 178 -7.53 -2.41 -13.79
N LEU A 179 -6.68 -2.70 -12.79
CA LEU A 179 -5.32 -2.20 -12.70
C LEU A 179 -4.46 -2.65 -13.90
N ALA A 180 -4.49 -3.93 -14.25
CA ALA A 180 -3.78 -4.44 -15.42
C ALA A 180 -4.24 -3.75 -16.71
N LYS A 181 -5.56 -3.56 -16.86
CA LYS A 181 -6.18 -2.93 -18.03
C LYS A 181 -5.75 -1.48 -18.21
N ILE A 182 -5.73 -0.67 -17.13
CA ILE A 182 -5.31 0.73 -17.23
C ILE A 182 -3.80 0.82 -17.44
N LEU A 183 -2.99 0.01 -16.77
CA LEU A 183 -1.54 0.00 -16.95
C LEU A 183 -1.10 -0.27 -18.38
N ALA A 184 -1.87 -1.05 -19.15
CA ALA A 184 -1.60 -1.30 -20.56
C ALA A 184 -1.69 -0.03 -21.43
N THR A 185 -2.37 1.03 -20.96
CA THR A 185 -2.54 2.32 -21.66
C THR A 185 -1.62 3.43 -21.15
N LEU A 186 -0.83 3.15 -20.10
CA LEU A 186 -0.03 4.14 -19.40
C LEU A 186 1.47 3.99 -19.68
N PRO A 187 2.24 5.11 -19.61
CA PRO A 187 3.67 5.09 -19.86
C PRO A 187 4.45 4.25 -18.84
N PRO A 188 5.72 3.89 -19.16
CA PRO A 188 6.52 2.96 -18.34
C PRO A 188 6.90 3.50 -16.96
N ASN A 189 6.76 4.79 -16.69
CA ASN A 189 6.97 5.38 -15.36
C ASN A 189 5.68 5.40 -14.50
N VAL A 190 4.65 4.63 -14.90
CA VAL A 190 3.48 4.31 -14.09
C VAL A 190 3.41 2.80 -13.92
N GLY A 191 3.31 2.32 -12.71
CA GLY A 191 3.23 0.90 -12.35
C GLY A 191 2.15 0.63 -11.31
N ALA A 192 2.18 -0.56 -10.73
CA ALA A 192 1.24 -1.01 -9.73
C ALA A 192 1.78 -0.86 -8.31
N ASN A 193 0.98 -0.31 -7.43
CA ASN A 193 0.90 -0.68 -6.02
C ASN A 193 -0.20 -1.73 -5.90
N TYR A 194 0.17 -3.02 -6.05
CA TYR A 194 -0.80 -4.10 -6.06
C TYR A 194 -1.30 -4.39 -4.65
N ASP A 195 -2.54 -3.99 -4.36
CA ASP A 195 -3.21 -4.37 -3.13
C ASP A 195 -3.88 -5.74 -3.29
N THR A 196 -3.49 -6.68 -2.43
CA THR A 196 -3.94 -8.07 -2.48
C THR A 196 -5.34 -8.29 -1.91
N GLY A 197 -5.91 -7.28 -1.25
CA GLY A 197 -7.21 -7.38 -0.56
C GLY A 197 -8.33 -6.58 -1.20
N ASN A 198 -8.05 -5.38 -1.68
CA ASN A 198 -9.09 -4.42 -2.09
C ASN A 198 -10.06 -4.92 -3.16
N GLY A 199 -9.61 -5.76 -4.09
CA GLY A 199 -10.47 -6.36 -5.13
C GLY A 199 -11.56 -7.29 -4.59
N ILE A 200 -11.39 -7.82 -3.37
CA ILE A 200 -12.34 -8.77 -2.76
C ILE A 200 -13.71 -8.12 -2.55
N TRP A 201 -13.75 -6.86 -2.12
CA TRP A 201 -15.03 -6.11 -1.95
C TRP A 201 -15.80 -5.92 -3.26
N LEU A 202 -15.12 -6.10 -4.40
CA LEU A 202 -15.72 -6.07 -5.74
C LEU A 202 -15.91 -7.47 -6.34
N GLY A 203 -15.77 -8.52 -5.55
CA GLY A 203 -15.97 -9.90 -5.96
C GLY A 203 -14.81 -10.52 -6.74
N GLU A 204 -13.61 -9.93 -6.69
CA GLU A 204 -12.42 -10.49 -7.32
C GLU A 204 -11.71 -11.46 -6.37
N VAL A 205 -11.10 -12.50 -6.94
CA VAL A 205 -10.06 -13.30 -6.30
C VAL A 205 -8.70 -12.72 -6.71
N PRO A 206 -8.03 -11.90 -5.86
CA PRO A 206 -6.84 -11.17 -6.27
C PRO A 206 -5.69 -12.11 -6.63
N TYR A 207 -5.53 -13.22 -5.91
CA TYR A 207 -4.59 -14.29 -6.21
C TYR A 207 -5.31 -15.64 -6.15
N PRO A 208 -5.12 -16.55 -7.15
CA PRO A 208 -4.21 -16.38 -8.30
C PRO A 208 -4.79 -15.60 -9.48
N ASP A 209 -6.09 -15.33 -9.51
CA ASP A 209 -6.78 -14.91 -10.73
C ASP A 209 -6.48 -13.47 -11.14
N GLY A 210 -6.54 -12.52 -10.21
CA GLY A 210 -6.17 -11.14 -10.48
C GLY A 210 -4.69 -11.02 -10.86
N TYR A 211 -3.80 -11.64 -10.07
CA TYR A 211 -2.35 -11.59 -10.29
C TYR A 211 -1.92 -12.03 -11.69
N LYS A 212 -2.55 -13.06 -12.26
CA LYS A 212 -2.27 -13.55 -13.63
C LYS A 212 -2.48 -12.49 -14.72
N SER A 213 -3.27 -11.45 -14.44
CA SER A 213 -3.52 -10.37 -15.40
C SER A 213 -2.45 -9.28 -15.38
N LEU A 214 -1.63 -9.21 -14.33
CA LEU A 214 -0.56 -8.22 -14.20
C LEU A 214 0.75 -8.69 -14.85
N ASP A 215 1.47 -7.75 -15.46
CA ASP A 215 2.89 -7.93 -15.76
C ASP A 215 3.69 -7.77 -14.46
N PRO A 216 4.38 -8.83 -13.95
CA PRO A 216 5.14 -8.73 -12.70
C PRO A 216 6.20 -7.62 -12.70
N LYS A 217 6.73 -7.25 -13.88
CA LYS A 217 7.70 -6.16 -14.02
C LYS A 217 7.11 -4.77 -13.81
N ARG A 218 5.78 -4.65 -13.86
CA ARG A 218 5.05 -3.40 -13.59
C ARG A 218 4.57 -3.32 -12.13
N ILE A 219 4.78 -4.35 -11.31
CA ILE A 219 4.48 -4.33 -9.87
C ILE A 219 5.69 -3.75 -9.14
N TRP A 220 5.52 -2.60 -8.50
CA TRP A 220 6.61 -1.91 -7.81
C TRP A 220 6.46 -1.87 -6.30
N ASN A 221 5.25 -2.09 -5.83
CA ASN A 221 4.95 -2.33 -4.42
C ASN A 221 3.72 -3.23 -4.31
N LEU A 222 3.60 -3.94 -3.20
CA LEU A 222 2.38 -4.65 -2.82
C LEU A 222 1.88 -4.11 -1.49
N HIS A 223 0.55 -4.05 -1.34
CA HIS A 223 -0.08 -4.02 -0.04
C HIS A 223 -0.57 -5.41 0.32
N LEU A 224 -0.12 -5.89 1.47
CA LEU A 224 -0.48 -7.19 2.03
C LEU A 224 -1.39 -6.98 3.24
N LYS A 225 -2.57 -7.56 3.19
CA LYS A 225 -3.55 -7.51 4.28
C LYS A 225 -4.32 -8.82 4.38
N GLY A 226 -4.92 -9.08 5.52
CA GLY A 226 -5.89 -10.18 5.66
C GLY A 226 -7.30 -9.67 5.43
N VAL A 227 -8.08 -10.38 4.64
CA VAL A 227 -9.51 -10.10 4.44
C VAL A 227 -10.30 -11.40 4.59
N GLN A 228 -11.44 -11.32 5.25
CA GLN A 228 -12.38 -12.42 5.42
C GLN A 228 -13.76 -11.97 4.97
N CYS A 229 -14.43 -12.79 4.19
CA CYS A 229 -15.81 -12.55 3.75
C CYS A 229 -16.70 -13.76 4.05
N GLN A 230 -18.01 -13.54 4.13
CA GLN A 230 -19.00 -14.59 4.00
C GLN A 230 -19.04 -15.11 2.54
N PRO A 231 -19.66 -16.27 2.27
CA PRO A 231 -19.78 -16.80 0.90
C PRO A 231 -20.32 -15.75 -0.10
N ASN A 232 -19.82 -15.81 -1.33
CA ASN A 232 -20.14 -14.88 -2.42
C ASN A 232 -19.69 -13.42 -2.13
N PHE A 233 -18.57 -13.22 -1.46
CA PHE A 233 -17.98 -11.92 -1.17
C PHE A 233 -18.91 -10.97 -0.41
N LYS A 234 -19.71 -11.50 0.52
CA LYS A 234 -20.58 -10.72 1.37
C LYS A 234 -19.92 -10.43 2.71
N ASP A 235 -20.29 -9.30 3.32
CA ASP A 235 -19.85 -8.91 4.66
C ASP A 235 -18.34 -9.04 4.86
N CYS A 236 -17.58 -8.55 3.88
CA CYS A 236 -16.13 -8.56 3.91
C CYS A 236 -15.60 -7.61 4.99
N HIS A 237 -14.57 -8.05 5.69
CA HIS A 237 -13.88 -7.23 6.68
C HIS A 237 -12.40 -7.59 6.75
N GLU A 238 -11.59 -6.67 7.21
CA GLU A 238 -10.18 -6.94 7.46
C GLU A 238 -9.99 -7.86 8.66
N THR A 239 -8.96 -8.68 8.58
CA THR A 239 -8.49 -9.56 9.65
C THR A 239 -6.96 -9.61 9.65
N PHE A 240 -6.36 -10.40 10.54
CA PHE A 240 -4.92 -10.61 10.54
C PHE A 240 -4.44 -11.27 9.24
N ALA A 241 -3.25 -10.89 8.78
CA ALA A 241 -2.71 -11.34 7.50
C ALA A 241 -2.64 -12.88 7.35
N ASP A 242 -2.43 -13.60 8.45
CA ASP A 242 -2.37 -15.07 8.48
C ASP A 242 -3.74 -15.75 8.65
N LEU A 243 -4.81 -15.00 8.87
CA LEU A 243 -6.16 -15.53 9.11
C LEU A 243 -7.15 -15.20 7.99
N GLY A 244 -6.75 -14.36 7.03
CA GLY A 244 -7.60 -14.01 5.89
C GLY A 244 -7.77 -15.15 4.89
N GLN A 245 -8.75 -15.00 4.00
CA GLN A 245 -9.01 -15.94 2.91
C GLN A 245 -8.08 -15.76 1.70
N ILE A 246 -7.26 -14.71 1.70
CA ILE A 246 -6.28 -14.44 0.64
C ILE A 246 -5.14 -15.45 0.77
N ASP A 247 -4.81 -16.16 -0.29
CA ASP A 247 -3.64 -17.05 -0.32
C ASP A 247 -2.34 -16.24 -0.43
N LEU A 248 -1.98 -15.55 0.66
CA LEU A 248 -0.74 -14.78 0.72
C LEU A 248 0.52 -15.66 0.60
N LYS A 249 0.45 -16.93 1.04
CA LYS A 249 1.57 -17.86 0.85
C LYS A 249 1.80 -18.15 -0.62
N GLY A 250 0.77 -18.55 -1.34
CA GLY A 250 0.83 -18.77 -2.78
C GLY A 250 1.25 -17.51 -3.54
N GLN A 251 0.76 -16.33 -3.13
CA GLN A 251 1.18 -15.04 -3.69
C GLN A 251 2.70 -14.81 -3.50
N CYS A 252 3.23 -15.01 -2.29
CA CYS A 252 4.67 -14.91 -2.02
C CYS A 252 5.47 -15.89 -2.88
N GLN A 253 5.02 -17.12 -3.03
CA GLN A 253 5.67 -18.13 -3.88
C GLN A 253 5.66 -17.73 -5.36
N ALA A 254 4.56 -17.14 -5.85
CA ALA A 254 4.49 -16.62 -7.22
C ALA A 254 5.49 -15.48 -7.45
N LEU A 255 5.56 -14.53 -6.52
CA LEU A 255 6.51 -13.42 -6.59
C LEU A 255 7.97 -13.89 -6.65
N LEU A 256 8.32 -14.91 -5.86
CA LEU A 256 9.66 -15.52 -5.91
C LEU A 256 9.94 -16.18 -7.27
N ARG A 257 8.99 -16.96 -7.81
CA ARG A 257 9.13 -17.57 -9.14
C ARG A 257 9.30 -16.55 -10.26
N ASP A 258 8.60 -15.41 -10.14
CA ASP A 258 8.62 -14.35 -11.14
C ASP A 258 9.81 -13.39 -10.96
N GLY A 259 10.68 -13.65 -9.98
CA GLY A 259 11.89 -12.87 -9.72
C GLY A 259 11.60 -11.47 -9.15
N TYR A 260 10.47 -11.29 -8.44
CA TYR A 260 10.09 -10.02 -7.83
C TYR A 260 11.14 -9.56 -6.82
N ASN A 261 11.61 -8.33 -6.99
CA ASN A 261 12.66 -7.74 -6.14
C ASN A 261 12.35 -6.29 -5.74
N GLU A 262 11.10 -5.93 -5.70
CA GLU A 262 10.61 -4.65 -5.19
C GLU A 262 10.08 -4.79 -3.76
N THR A 263 9.48 -3.76 -3.20
CA THR A 263 8.98 -3.78 -1.82
C THR A 263 7.57 -4.33 -1.71
N MET A 264 7.23 -4.87 -0.55
CA MET A 264 5.87 -5.23 -0.17
C MET A 264 5.60 -4.73 1.24
N SER A 265 4.46 -4.13 1.46
CA SER A 265 4.12 -3.46 2.70
C SER A 265 2.94 -4.15 3.38
N LEU A 266 3.08 -4.44 4.68
CA LEU A 266 1.90 -4.76 5.48
C LEU A 266 1.05 -3.50 5.62
N GLU A 267 -0.19 -3.59 5.20
CA GLU A 267 -1.24 -2.63 5.50
C GLU A 267 -2.23 -3.24 6.49
N CYS A 268 -2.51 -2.52 7.56
CA CYS A 268 -3.44 -2.94 8.60
C CYS A 268 -4.28 -1.74 8.99
N GLU A 269 -5.52 -1.68 8.52
CA GLU A 269 -6.42 -0.54 8.73
C GLU A 269 -7.50 -0.83 9.78
N PHE A 270 -7.64 -2.07 10.23
CA PHE A 270 -8.60 -2.44 11.27
C PHE A 270 -7.98 -2.41 12.67
N LYS A 271 -8.86 -2.41 13.64
CA LYS A 271 -8.52 -2.58 15.07
C LYS A 271 -9.23 -3.81 15.61
N ALA A 272 -8.47 -4.83 15.99
CA ALA A 272 -9.02 -6.04 16.56
C ALA A 272 -9.65 -5.78 17.95
N PRO A 273 -10.75 -6.45 18.29
CA PRO A 273 -11.36 -6.34 19.61
C PRO A 273 -10.37 -6.59 20.75
N GLY A 274 -10.33 -5.68 21.71
CA GLY A 274 -9.46 -5.78 22.89
C GLY A 274 -8.00 -5.37 22.67
N LEU A 275 -7.59 -5.05 21.44
CA LEU A 275 -6.23 -4.58 21.11
C LEU A 275 -6.23 -3.09 20.73
N THR A 276 -5.12 -2.42 20.91
CA THR A 276 -4.84 -1.14 20.26
C THR A 276 -4.56 -1.37 18.77
N HIS A 277 -4.59 -0.30 17.97
CA HIS A 277 -4.23 -0.39 16.55
C HIS A 277 -2.79 -0.90 16.37
N THR A 278 -1.84 -0.36 17.13
CA THR A 278 -0.44 -0.82 17.15
C THR A 278 -0.30 -2.32 17.48
N GLU A 279 -1.03 -2.81 18.48
CA GLU A 279 -1.02 -4.25 18.82
C GLU A 279 -1.62 -5.10 17.72
N THR A 280 -2.70 -4.62 17.08
CA THR A 280 -3.31 -5.28 15.92
C THR A 280 -2.32 -5.39 14.76
N THR A 281 -1.63 -4.29 14.43
CA THR A 281 -0.63 -4.28 13.35
C THR A 281 0.55 -5.19 13.68
N LYS A 282 1.07 -5.18 14.91
CA LYS A 282 2.13 -6.11 15.34
C LYS A 282 1.70 -7.57 15.21
N ARG A 283 0.47 -7.90 15.67
CA ARG A 283 -0.05 -9.27 15.54
C ARG A 283 -0.20 -9.67 14.05
N SER A 284 -0.63 -8.75 13.20
CA SER A 284 -0.73 -8.99 11.76
C SER A 284 0.65 -9.20 11.13
N LEU A 285 1.65 -8.41 11.57
CA LEU A 285 3.05 -8.56 11.14
C LEU A 285 3.63 -9.92 11.55
N ASP A 286 3.40 -10.36 12.79
CA ASP A 286 3.81 -11.70 13.26
C ASP A 286 3.24 -12.81 12.39
N GLY A 287 1.97 -12.68 12.01
CA GLY A 287 1.29 -13.63 11.12
C GLY A 287 1.88 -13.61 9.70
N LEU A 288 2.08 -12.42 9.14
CA LEU A 288 2.67 -12.27 7.81
C LEU A 288 4.09 -12.85 7.73
N LEU A 289 4.92 -12.63 8.73
CA LEU A 289 6.27 -13.20 8.79
C LEU A 289 6.28 -14.73 8.78
N LYS A 290 5.31 -15.37 9.45
CA LYS A 290 5.12 -16.83 9.39
C LYS A 290 4.73 -17.29 7.98
N VAL A 291 3.79 -16.58 7.34
CA VAL A 291 3.35 -16.88 5.97
C VAL A 291 4.52 -16.77 4.98
N MET A 292 5.30 -15.68 5.07
CA MET A 292 6.46 -15.46 4.21
C MET A 292 7.54 -16.53 4.42
N SER A 293 7.82 -16.90 5.68
CA SER A 293 8.78 -17.95 6.01
C SER A 293 8.35 -19.32 5.46
N ALA A 294 7.06 -19.67 5.58
CA ALA A 294 6.52 -20.88 5.00
C ALA A 294 6.60 -20.89 3.46
N ALA A 295 6.37 -19.75 2.81
CA ALA A 295 6.47 -19.62 1.36
C ALA A 295 7.89 -19.91 0.84
N VAL A 296 8.92 -19.46 1.57
CA VAL A 296 10.33 -19.70 1.22
C VAL A 296 10.72 -21.16 1.48
N ALA A 297 10.33 -21.73 2.64
CA ALA A 297 10.72 -23.09 3.02
C ALA A 297 10.21 -24.17 2.05
N GLU A 298 9.07 -23.95 1.40
CA GLU A 298 8.48 -24.90 0.44
C GLU A 298 9.04 -24.76 -0.99
N GLN A 299 9.89 -23.76 -1.26
CA GLN A 299 10.58 -23.59 -2.55
C GLN A 299 12.04 -24.11 -2.53
N SER A 300 12.55 -24.46 -1.34
CA SER A 300 13.87 -25.03 -1.12
C SER A 300 13.84 -26.55 -1.25
#